data_a353689535e64ccb156f9a346210766b
#
_entry.id   a353689535e64ccb156f9a346210766b
#
_cell.length_a   1.000
_cell.length_b   1.000
_cell.length_c   1.000
_cell.angle_alpha   90.00
_cell.angle_beta   90.00
_cell.angle_gamma   90.00
#
_symmetry.space_group_name_H-M   'P 1'
#
loop_
_entity.id
_entity.type
_entity.pdbx_description
1 polymer ?
#
loop_
_entity_poly.entity_id
_entity_poly.type
_entity_poly.pdbx_seq_one_letter_code
_entity_poly.pdbx_strand_id
1 'polypeptide(L)'
;VLILDEASGLFVLPAIAGSAPASPPDLIGSASMRSLLEKLKTEFSLVLLDSAPVLVVSDTRILGQASDKLVFIVQWEKTPRGATEEAVHALRQFDVDIAGVVFSRLDLRRHARYGYGDSYSYYGKYSGYYTN
;
A
#
# COMPACT_ATOMS: atom_id res chain seq x y z
N VAL A 1 15.77 -10.08 -10.22
CA VAL A 1 15.13 -10.78 -11.36
C VAL A 1 13.63 -10.62 -11.19
N LEU A 2 12.92 -10.13 -12.23
CA LEU A 2 11.46 -10.12 -12.28
C LEU A 2 10.94 -11.55 -12.44
N ILE A 3 9.94 -11.92 -11.68
CA ILE A 3 9.27 -13.22 -11.69
C ILE A 3 7.83 -12.99 -12.16
N LEU A 4 7.40 -13.72 -13.19
CA LEU A 4 5.99 -13.73 -13.61
C LEU A 4 5.21 -14.69 -12.71
N ASP A 5 4.19 -14.19 -12.02
CA ASP A 5 3.17 -15.02 -11.39
C ASP A 5 2.09 -15.37 -12.42
N GLU A 6 2.11 -16.62 -12.89
CA GLU A 6 1.21 -17.10 -13.95
C GLU A 6 -0.28 -17.04 -13.56
N ALA A 7 -0.59 -17.14 -12.27
CA ALA A 7 -1.97 -17.12 -11.79
C ALA A 7 -2.62 -15.73 -11.89
N SER A 8 -1.87 -14.68 -11.56
CA SER A 8 -2.36 -13.29 -11.60
C SER A 8 -1.92 -12.51 -12.84
N GLY A 9 -0.92 -13.00 -13.57
CA GLY A 9 -0.27 -12.27 -14.66
C GLY A 9 0.62 -11.11 -14.19
N LEU A 10 0.89 -11.01 -12.89
CA LEU A 10 1.73 -9.95 -12.32
C LEU A 10 3.21 -10.28 -12.44
N PHE A 11 4.01 -9.26 -12.74
CA PHE A 11 5.46 -9.34 -12.55
C PHE A 11 5.83 -8.92 -11.14
N VAL A 12 6.55 -9.76 -10.43
CA VAL A 12 6.98 -9.52 -9.04
C VAL A 12 8.49 -9.37 -8.99
N LEU A 13 8.97 -8.31 -8.35
CA LEU A 13 10.38 -8.11 -8.00
C LEU A 13 10.53 -8.32 -6.49
N PRO A 14 10.83 -9.55 -6.02
CA PRO A 14 10.92 -9.83 -4.60
C PRO A 14 12.22 -9.31 -4.00
N ALA A 15 12.17 -8.92 -2.73
CA ALA A 15 13.38 -8.78 -1.92
C ALA A 15 13.95 -10.18 -1.63
N ILE A 16 15.25 -10.36 -1.87
CA ILE A 16 15.91 -11.65 -1.64
C ILE A 16 16.45 -11.66 -0.21
N ALA A 17 15.97 -12.61 0.60
CA ALA A 17 16.47 -12.79 1.96
C ALA A 17 17.98 -13.10 1.96
N GLY A 18 18.73 -12.46 2.86
CA GLY A 18 20.19 -12.65 3.00
C GLY A 18 21.04 -11.80 2.05
N SER A 19 20.45 -11.11 1.07
CA SER A 19 21.16 -10.16 0.20
C SER A 19 20.84 -8.71 0.53
N ALA A 20 20.13 -8.45 1.63
CA ALA A 20 19.78 -7.11 2.04
C ALA A 20 21.04 -6.27 2.30
N PRO A 21 21.10 -5.04 1.79
CA PRO A 21 22.17 -4.11 2.14
C PRO A 21 22.13 -3.82 3.64
N ALA A 22 23.25 -3.35 4.18
CA ALA A 22 23.37 -3.03 5.59
C ALA A 22 22.36 -1.95 6.06
N SER A 23 21.85 -1.15 5.13
CA SER A 23 20.87 -0.09 5.37
C SER A 23 19.80 -0.09 4.27
N PRO A 24 18.60 -0.67 4.50
CA PRO A 24 17.49 -0.60 3.55
C PRO A 24 17.10 0.84 3.13
N PRO A 25 17.05 1.85 4.05
CA PRO A 25 16.75 3.22 3.64
C PRO A 25 17.73 3.80 2.61
N ASP A 26 19.04 3.48 2.76
CA ASP A 26 20.07 3.96 1.82
C ASP A 26 19.90 3.33 0.44
N LEU A 27 19.52 2.04 0.38
CA LEU A 27 19.20 1.40 -0.89
C LEU A 27 18.00 2.07 -1.55
N ILE A 28 16.92 2.24 -0.81
CA ILE A 28 15.66 2.82 -1.33
C ILE A 28 15.88 4.28 -1.78
N GLY A 29 16.66 5.06 -1.04
CA GLY A 29 17.02 6.44 -1.39
C GLY A 29 18.10 6.58 -2.47
N SER A 30 18.68 5.47 -2.96
CA SER A 30 19.81 5.48 -3.88
C SER A 30 19.44 5.96 -5.30
N ALA A 31 20.44 6.43 -6.03
CA ALA A 31 20.29 6.75 -7.44
C ALA A 31 19.92 5.51 -8.27
N SER A 32 20.44 4.34 -7.89
CA SER A 32 20.13 3.07 -8.55
C SER A 32 18.66 2.69 -8.43
N MET A 33 18.06 2.88 -7.24
CA MET A 33 16.62 2.63 -7.03
C MET A 33 15.77 3.61 -7.87
N ARG A 34 16.10 4.88 -7.88
CA ARG A 34 15.41 5.87 -8.73
C ARG A 34 15.47 5.50 -10.20
N SER A 35 16.67 5.13 -10.70
CA SER A 35 16.85 4.70 -12.09
C SER A 35 16.04 3.44 -12.42
N LEU A 36 15.95 2.49 -11.47
CA LEU A 36 15.12 1.29 -11.61
C LEU A 36 13.63 1.66 -11.73
N LEU A 37 13.12 2.51 -10.84
CA LEU A 37 11.72 2.93 -10.85
C LEU A 37 11.36 3.66 -12.16
N GLU A 38 12.22 4.57 -12.63
CA GLU A 38 12.01 5.25 -13.91
C GLU A 38 11.96 4.25 -15.08
N LYS A 39 12.86 3.27 -15.08
CA LYS A 39 12.83 2.20 -16.10
C LYS A 39 11.53 1.38 -16.03
N LEU A 40 11.10 0.98 -14.84
CA LEU A 40 9.86 0.22 -14.67
C LEU A 40 8.63 1.02 -15.14
N LYS A 41 8.58 2.33 -14.91
CA LYS A 41 7.51 3.21 -15.40
C LYS A 41 7.43 3.26 -16.93
N THR A 42 8.52 3.02 -17.65
CA THR A 42 8.48 2.95 -19.13
C THR A 42 7.99 1.59 -19.65
N GLU A 43 8.14 0.54 -18.87
CA GLU A 43 7.81 -0.84 -19.28
C GLU A 43 6.41 -1.28 -18.80
N PHE A 44 5.92 -0.72 -17.68
CA PHE A 44 4.67 -1.11 -17.05
C PHE A 44 3.72 0.08 -16.91
N SER A 45 2.43 -0.15 -17.15
CA SER A 45 1.39 0.87 -16.96
C SER A 45 1.12 1.18 -15.49
N LEU A 46 1.46 0.28 -14.57
CA LEU A 46 1.33 0.44 -13.14
C LEU A 46 2.47 -0.28 -12.42
N VAL A 47 3.13 0.41 -11.50
CA VAL A 47 4.15 -0.15 -10.60
C VAL A 47 3.65 -0.01 -9.17
N LEU A 48 3.49 -1.13 -8.47
CA LEU A 48 3.08 -1.15 -7.07
C LEU A 48 4.29 -1.40 -6.18
N LEU A 49 4.49 -0.52 -5.20
CA LEU A 49 5.53 -0.64 -4.18
C LEU A 49 4.90 -1.12 -2.87
N ASP A 50 5.16 -2.37 -2.48
CA ASP A 50 4.77 -2.86 -1.14
C ASP A 50 5.79 -2.39 -0.10
N SER A 51 5.31 -1.76 0.96
CA SER A 51 6.16 -1.13 1.95
C SER A 51 5.82 -1.54 3.39
N ALA A 52 6.78 -1.39 4.28
CA ALA A 52 6.60 -1.60 5.70
C ALA A 52 5.63 -0.57 6.33
N PRO A 53 5.11 -0.84 7.54
CA PRO A 53 4.22 0.10 8.24
C PRO A 53 4.90 1.46 8.51
N VAL A 54 4.20 2.55 8.20
CA VAL A 54 4.70 3.95 8.23
C VAL A 54 5.33 4.37 9.55
N LEU A 55 4.74 3.94 10.68
CA LEU A 55 5.22 4.33 12.02
C LEU A 55 6.40 3.49 12.52
N VAL A 56 6.71 2.38 11.86
CA VAL A 56 7.77 1.44 12.30
C VAL A 56 9.11 1.79 11.69
N VAL A 57 9.14 2.15 10.41
CA VAL A 57 10.38 2.40 9.67
C VAL A 57 10.29 3.64 8.80
N SER A 58 11.44 4.27 8.54
CA SER A 58 11.54 5.46 7.68
C SER A 58 11.39 5.17 6.18
N ASP A 59 11.57 3.92 5.79
CA ASP A 59 11.61 3.47 4.39
C ASP A 59 10.35 3.86 3.61
N THR A 60 9.19 3.73 4.24
CA THR A 60 7.89 4.08 3.63
C THR A 60 7.79 5.55 3.24
N ARG A 61 8.43 6.45 4.01
CA ARG A 61 8.43 7.89 3.71
C ARG A 61 9.28 8.16 2.48
N ILE A 62 10.44 7.50 2.35
CA ILE A 62 11.34 7.62 1.21
C ILE A 62 10.66 7.04 -0.05
N LEU A 63 10.02 5.87 0.06
CA LEU A 63 9.25 5.28 -1.03
C LEU A 63 8.06 6.16 -1.43
N GLY A 64 7.37 6.75 -0.45
CA GLY A 64 6.27 7.67 -0.69
C GLY A 64 6.66 8.89 -1.50
N GLN A 65 7.86 9.46 -1.25
CA GLN A 65 8.41 10.56 -2.04
C GLN A 65 8.83 10.14 -3.46
N ALA A 66 9.20 8.87 -3.65
CA ALA A 66 9.59 8.32 -4.95
C ALA A 66 8.39 7.82 -5.78
N SER A 67 7.19 7.77 -5.19
CA SER A 67 5.96 7.32 -5.85
C SER A 67 5.10 8.50 -6.29
N ASP A 68 4.30 8.30 -7.34
CA ASP A 68 3.36 9.33 -7.81
C ASP A 68 2.15 9.46 -6.87
N LYS A 69 1.74 8.36 -6.23
CA LYS A 69 0.62 8.28 -5.28
C LYS A 69 0.87 7.23 -4.21
N LEU A 70 0.34 7.47 -3.02
CA LEU A 70 0.34 6.50 -1.93
C LEU A 70 -1.10 6.15 -1.57
N VAL A 71 -1.40 4.85 -1.46
CA VAL A 71 -2.65 4.34 -0.88
C VAL A 71 -2.37 3.89 0.55
N PHE A 72 -3.04 4.52 1.51
CA PHE A 72 -2.85 4.21 2.92
C PHE A 72 -3.83 3.12 3.36
N ILE A 73 -3.32 1.96 3.82
CA ILE A 73 -4.15 0.82 4.21
C ILE A 73 -4.28 0.76 5.72
N VAL A 74 -5.53 0.72 6.21
CA VAL A 74 -5.89 0.65 7.62
C VAL A 74 -6.67 -0.64 7.86
N GLN A 75 -6.25 -1.44 8.84
CA GLN A 75 -7.03 -2.62 9.21
C GLN A 75 -8.23 -2.21 10.05
N TRP A 76 -9.43 -2.48 9.52
CA TRP A 76 -10.70 -2.14 10.17
C TRP A 76 -10.81 -2.79 11.58
N GLU A 77 -11.32 -2.05 12.54
CA GLU A 77 -11.46 -2.42 13.96
C GLU A 77 -10.17 -2.84 14.68
N LYS A 78 -9.01 -2.81 14.04
CA LYS A 78 -7.75 -3.22 14.67
C LYS A 78 -6.73 -2.09 14.75
N THR A 79 -6.62 -1.28 13.71
CA THR A 79 -5.69 -0.14 13.73
C THR A 79 -6.32 1.00 14.53
N PRO A 80 -5.67 1.47 15.62
CA PRO A 80 -6.19 2.59 16.41
C PRO A 80 -6.28 3.87 15.57
N ARG A 81 -7.34 4.67 15.79
CA ARG A 81 -7.52 5.93 15.09
C ARG A 81 -6.34 6.89 15.28
N GLY A 82 -5.83 7.02 16.50
CA GLY A 82 -4.66 7.86 16.79
C GLY A 82 -3.41 7.46 16.00
N ALA A 83 -3.14 6.15 15.86
CA ALA A 83 -2.04 5.66 15.04
C ALA A 83 -2.23 5.99 13.55
N THR A 84 -3.48 5.94 13.06
CA THR A 84 -3.79 6.33 11.69
C THR A 84 -3.55 7.82 11.47
N GLU A 85 -4.01 8.67 12.39
CA GLU A 85 -3.82 10.13 12.33
C GLU A 85 -2.34 10.51 12.38
N GLU A 86 -1.56 9.87 13.28
CA GLU A 86 -0.12 10.05 13.39
C GLU A 86 0.62 9.64 12.11
N ALA A 87 0.27 8.49 11.54
CA ALA A 87 0.86 8.01 10.30
C ALA A 87 0.59 8.96 9.11
N VAL A 88 -0.66 9.41 8.96
CA VAL A 88 -1.03 10.37 7.91
C VAL A 88 -0.31 11.71 8.11
N HIS A 89 -0.20 12.18 9.36
CA HIS A 89 0.54 13.39 9.67
C HIS A 89 2.02 13.24 9.30
N ALA A 90 2.65 12.12 9.67
CA ALA A 90 4.03 11.82 9.32
C ALA A 90 4.27 11.80 7.80
N LEU A 91 3.37 11.18 7.03
CA LEU A 91 3.48 11.16 5.56
C LEU A 91 3.37 12.56 4.95
N ARG A 92 2.45 13.39 5.45
CA ARG A 92 2.27 14.78 4.97
C ARG A 92 3.49 15.66 5.24
N GLN A 93 4.23 15.43 6.32
CA GLN A 93 5.47 16.16 6.61
C GLN A 93 6.58 15.90 5.57
N PHE A 94 6.46 14.82 4.79
CA PHE A 94 7.39 14.44 3.73
C PHE A 94 6.82 14.71 2.33
N ASP A 95 5.78 15.53 2.21
CA ASP A 95 5.12 15.89 0.95
C ASP A 95 4.65 14.68 0.13
N VAL A 96 4.28 13.58 0.82
CA VAL A 96 3.77 12.38 0.17
C VAL A 96 2.33 12.62 -0.29
N ASP A 97 2.06 12.39 -1.57
CA ASP A 97 0.72 12.53 -2.15
C ASP A 97 -0.14 11.29 -1.85
N ILE A 98 -1.03 11.44 -0.86
CA ILE A 98 -1.93 10.37 -0.42
C ILE A 98 -3.19 10.38 -1.28
N ALA A 99 -3.34 9.39 -2.17
CA ALA A 99 -4.51 9.21 -3.03
C ALA A 99 -5.78 8.88 -2.25
N GLY A 100 -5.64 8.18 -1.13
CA GLY A 100 -6.77 7.78 -0.30
C GLY A 100 -6.42 6.78 0.78
N VAL A 101 -7.45 6.41 1.57
CA VAL A 101 -7.37 5.40 2.63
C VAL A 101 -8.27 4.23 2.30
N VAL A 102 -7.75 3.03 2.45
CA VAL A 102 -8.49 1.77 2.23
C VAL A 102 -8.58 1.01 3.54
N PHE A 103 -9.80 0.59 3.91
CA PHE A 103 -10.00 -0.32 5.02
C PHE A 103 -9.83 -1.76 4.54
N SER A 104 -8.86 -2.47 5.12
CA SER A 104 -8.67 -3.89 4.90
C SER A 104 -9.42 -4.72 5.93
N ARG A 105 -9.79 -5.96 5.58
CA ARG A 105 -10.48 -6.92 6.44
C ARG A 105 -11.80 -6.41 7.02
N LEU A 106 -12.55 -5.67 6.22
CA LEU A 106 -13.86 -5.15 6.60
C LEU A 106 -14.87 -6.28 6.76
N ASP A 107 -15.47 -6.41 7.97
CA ASP A 107 -16.62 -7.29 8.19
C ASP A 107 -17.90 -6.51 7.84
N LEU A 108 -18.47 -6.82 6.66
CA LEU A 108 -19.66 -6.13 6.16
C LEU A 108 -20.88 -6.30 7.07
N ARG A 109 -21.02 -7.43 7.77
CA ARG A 109 -22.15 -7.67 8.70
C ARG A 109 -22.05 -6.79 9.94
N ARG A 110 -20.83 -6.62 10.47
CA ARG A 110 -20.58 -5.73 11.61
C ARG A 110 -20.66 -4.27 11.21
N HIS A 111 -20.12 -3.91 10.05
CA HIS A 111 -20.17 -2.55 9.51
C HIS A 111 -21.62 -2.05 9.35
N ALA A 112 -22.54 -2.90 8.90
CA ALA A 112 -23.96 -2.57 8.77
C ALA A 112 -24.64 -2.13 10.09
N ARG A 113 -24.12 -2.58 11.24
CA ARG A 113 -24.65 -2.20 12.57
C ARG A 113 -24.30 -0.77 12.97
N TYR A 114 -23.30 -0.15 12.35
CA TYR A 114 -22.89 1.23 12.64
C TYR A 114 -23.73 2.30 11.94
N GLY A 115 -24.91 1.95 11.39
CA GLY A 115 -25.91 2.91 10.92
C GLY A 115 -25.66 3.51 9.53
N TYR A 116 -24.69 3.01 8.78
CA TYR A 116 -24.49 3.38 7.38
C TYR A 116 -25.42 2.59 6.46
N GLY A 117 -26.74 2.61 6.77
CA GLY A 117 -27.76 1.77 6.13
C GLY A 117 -27.88 1.89 4.61
N ASP A 118 -27.57 3.06 4.05
CA ASP A 118 -27.68 3.29 2.61
C ASP A 118 -26.59 2.58 1.81
N SER A 119 -25.42 2.36 2.39
CA SER A 119 -24.33 1.62 1.74
C SER A 119 -24.59 0.12 1.66
N TYR A 120 -25.38 -0.44 2.60
CA TYR A 120 -25.62 -1.89 2.67
C TYR A 120 -26.49 -2.40 1.51
N SER A 121 -27.46 -1.62 1.06
CA SER A 121 -28.29 -1.98 -0.10
C SER A 121 -27.46 -2.02 -1.40
N TYR A 122 -26.43 -1.19 -1.48
CA TYR A 122 -25.51 -1.16 -2.63
C TYR A 122 -24.55 -2.35 -2.61
N TYR A 123 -23.97 -2.70 -1.46
CA TYR A 123 -23.04 -3.83 -1.31
C TYR A 123 -23.73 -5.18 -1.37
N GLY A 124 -24.98 -5.32 -0.91
CA GLY A 124 -25.76 -6.54 -1.00
C GLY A 124 -26.00 -7.00 -2.46
N LYS A 125 -26.04 -6.06 -3.39
CA LYS A 125 -26.19 -6.33 -4.82
C LYS A 125 -24.92 -6.89 -5.48
N TYR A 126 -23.76 -6.71 -4.85
CA TYR A 126 -22.45 -7.14 -5.36
C TYR A 126 -21.77 -8.22 -4.51
N SER A 127 -22.43 -8.71 -3.45
CA SER A 127 -21.87 -9.75 -2.56
C SER A 127 -21.58 -11.06 -3.30
N GLY A 128 -22.27 -11.34 -4.42
CA GLY A 128 -22.00 -12.51 -5.26
C GLY A 128 -20.66 -12.49 -6.01
N TYR A 129 -19.97 -11.35 -6.08
CA TYR A 129 -18.66 -11.24 -6.75
C TYR A 129 -17.48 -11.54 -5.81
N TYR A 130 -17.71 -11.64 -4.49
CA TYR A 130 -16.66 -11.79 -3.48
C TYR A 130 -16.68 -13.15 -2.76
N THR A 131 -17.54 -14.08 -3.21
CA THR A 131 -17.65 -15.44 -2.65
C THR A 131 -17.26 -16.50 -3.67
N ASN A 132 -16.01 -16.42 -4.15
CA ASN A 132 -15.30 -17.56 -4.76
C ASN A 132 -13.96 -17.73 -4.06
#